data_2df2fae0e1227db0a1fe6b16da6c206f
#
_entry.id   2df2fae0e1227db0a1fe6b16da6c206f
#
_cell.length_a   1.000
_cell.length_b   1.000
_cell.length_c   1.000
_cell.angle_alpha   90.00
_cell.angle_beta   90.00
_cell.angle_gamma   90.00
#
_symmetry.space_group_name_H-M   'P 1'
#
loop_
_entity.id
_entity.type
_entity.pdbx_description
1 polymer ?
#
loop_
_entity_poly.entity_id
_entity_poly.type
_entity_poly.pdbx_seq_one_letter_code
_entity_poly.pdbx_strand_id
1 'polypeptide(L)'
;MGNIVDYVRTDFRTFAEHPFSAVDSLVLSELSYIRLPLVVPVFGAARSIDTIALTGLLRAEDFPMMFAADSQQVNSTRLDLLVAVAESPRFRGLRVGEYIQRDDVDREQQFAAMTFDLGDCTGIRGLFGPGGLLYVAFRGTDGTLLGWKEDFNMAFRCPVPSQESAAKYLSSILDRSAGVPGGDAPAVMVGGHSKGGNMAVYASVRMAARDLDAMQWLADESGESQLPMIEATSMAGRRTSDKQLRIGSADPGDAGNISRGVQDNQNLPTDSTTQHVQPAQRNRYAARICRVFSHDGPGFPKRLESAAFDAVASRVDKTVPQSSVVGMLMDDGLPHRVIEADAVGIMQHLGMSWQVQDGEFVAAPGLSATAMFAGSTVNAWMLGIDPADRRKVIDELYVIFSTPGYRSFGELAEHWTTALPVIIDATRKTDRETRRLVAGVLAALPATAWRNLPQVPQLVIDSLR
;
A
#
# COMPACT_ATOMS: atom_id res chain seq x y z
N MET A 1 -25.09 -0.28 8.80
CA MET A 1 -23.92 -0.13 7.90
C MET A 1 -23.57 1.35 7.84
N GLY A 2 -22.32 1.67 7.83
CA GLY A 2 -21.80 3.03 7.72
C GLY A 2 -20.41 2.99 7.11
N ASN A 3 -19.75 4.14 7.00
CA ASN A 3 -18.38 4.23 6.53
C ASN A 3 -17.39 4.29 7.70
N ILE A 4 -16.11 4.54 7.43
CA ILE A 4 -15.08 4.62 8.49
C ILE A 4 -15.30 5.75 9.49
N VAL A 5 -15.95 6.86 9.10
CA VAL A 5 -16.30 7.95 10.03
C VAL A 5 -17.38 7.50 11.00
N ASP A 6 -18.43 6.82 10.48
CA ASP A 6 -19.49 6.25 11.30
C ASP A 6 -18.93 5.19 12.26
N TYR A 7 -18.02 4.32 11.75
CA TYR A 7 -17.33 3.34 12.58
C TYR A 7 -16.63 4.00 13.77
N VAL A 8 -15.80 5.00 13.53
CA VAL A 8 -15.05 5.68 14.59
C VAL A 8 -15.97 6.39 15.60
N ARG A 9 -17.13 6.91 15.13
CA ARG A 9 -18.13 7.58 15.97
C ARG A 9 -18.99 6.65 16.80
N THR A 10 -19.08 5.37 16.43
CA THR A 10 -20.05 4.46 17.06
C THR A 10 -19.42 3.21 17.67
N ASP A 11 -18.25 2.79 17.23
CA ASP A 11 -17.54 1.65 17.81
C ASP A 11 -16.58 2.13 18.91
N PHE A 12 -16.99 1.94 20.16
CA PHE A 12 -16.23 2.39 21.33
C PHE A 12 -15.36 1.28 21.94
N ARG A 13 -15.34 0.08 21.33
CA ARG A 13 -14.49 -1.02 21.79
C ARG A 13 -13.03 -0.62 21.71
N THR A 14 -12.31 -0.83 22.80
CA THR A 14 -10.85 -0.63 22.88
C THR A 14 -10.11 -1.70 22.06
N PHE A 15 -8.81 -1.52 21.83
CA PHE A 15 -7.99 -2.55 21.17
C PHE A 15 -7.85 -3.84 22.00
N ALA A 16 -8.15 -3.82 23.31
CA ALA A 16 -8.23 -5.03 24.11
C ALA A 16 -9.50 -5.85 23.82
N GLU A 17 -10.59 -5.17 23.48
CA GLU A 17 -11.90 -5.82 23.20
C GLU A 17 -12.04 -6.19 21.72
N HIS A 18 -11.47 -5.40 20.84
CA HIS A 18 -11.44 -5.64 19.40
C HIS A 18 -10.04 -5.29 18.87
N PRO A 19 -9.21 -6.27 18.53
CA PRO A 19 -7.84 -6.05 18.06
C PRO A 19 -7.78 -5.14 16.83
N PHE A 20 -6.59 -4.58 16.55
CA PHE A 20 -6.36 -3.71 15.39
C PHE A 20 -6.75 -4.41 14.09
N SER A 21 -7.63 -3.81 13.31
CA SER A 21 -8.22 -4.34 12.10
C SER A 21 -7.79 -3.59 10.83
N ALA A 22 -8.19 -4.07 9.67
CA ALA A 22 -7.99 -3.37 8.40
C ALA A 22 -8.80 -2.06 8.32
N VAL A 23 -9.92 -1.96 9.05
CA VAL A 23 -10.71 -0.73 9.15
C VAL A 23 -9.92 0.35 9.88
N ASP A 24 -9.28 0.01 11.02
CA ASP A 24 -8.39 0.93 11.73
C ASP A 24 -7.23 1.40 10.84
N SER A 25 -6.66 0.48 10.08
CA SER A 25 -5.61 0.81 9.12
C SER A 25 -6.08 1.78 8.05
N LEU A 26 -7.29 1.62 7.52
CA LEU A 26 -7.85 2.58 6.56
C LEU A 26 -8.10 3.95 7.22
N VAL A 27 -8.60 3.98 8.46
CA VAL A 27 -8.74 5.23 9.23
C VAL A 27 -7.42 5.99 9.31
N LEU A 28 -6.34 5.31 9.72
CA LEU A 28 -5.01 5.95 9.82
C LEU A 28 -4.43 6.30 8.44
N SER A 29 -4.72 5.50 7.41
CA SER A 29 -4.31 5.79 6.04
C SER A 29 -5.01 7.03 5.48
N GLU A 30 -6.30 7.22 5.75
CA GLU A 30 -7.05 8.40 5.32
C GLU A 30 -6.63 9.67 6.09
N LEU A 31 -6.26 9.55 7.37
CA LEU A 31 -5.66 10.68 8.10
C LEU A 31 -4.34 11.14 7.47
N SER A 32 -3.61 10.27 6.76
CA SER A 32 -2.35 10.64 6.10
C SER A 32 -2.51 11.63 4.93
N TYR A 33 -3.74 11.83 4.44
CA TYR A 33 -4.04 12.85 3.42
C TYR A 33 -4.14 14.27 3.98
N ILE A 34 -4.25 14.41 5.30
CA ILE A 34 -4.27 15.71 5.96
C ILE A 34 -2.86 16.30 5.96
N ARG A 35 -2.73 17.56 5.55
CA ARG A 35 -1.46 18.30 5.68
C ARG A 35 -1.28 18.70 7.13
N LEU A 36 -0.23 18.19 7.77
CA LEU A 36 -0.04 18.44 9.19
C LEU A 36 0.63 19.80 9.44
N PRO A 37 0.21 20.53 10.49
CA PRO A 37 0.77 21.83 10.83
C PRO A 37 2.17 21.72 11.44
N LEU A 38 2.89 22.84 11.50
CA LEU A 38 4.28 22.91 11.97
C LEU A 38 4.50 22.46 13.42
N VAL A 39 3.43 22.33 14.21
CA VAL A 39 3.51 21.80 15.59
C VAL A 39 3.84 20.31 15.61
N VAL A 40 3.58 19.61 14.51
CA VAL A 40 3.87 18.17 14.41
C VAL A 40 5.36 17.95 14.19
N PRO A 41 6.00 17.05 14.96
CA PRO A 41 7.41 16.71 14.78
C PRO A 41 7.72 16.26 13.35
N VAL A 42 8.75 16.90 12.77
CA VAL A 42 9.20 16.63 11.41
C VAL A 42 10.06 15.38 11.39
N PHE A 43 9.94 14.59 10.33
CA PHE A 43 10.70 13.36 10.12
C PHE A 43 12.20 13.56 10.29
N GLY A 44 12.80 12.77 11.17
CA GLY A 44 14.24 12.73 11.40
C GLY A 44 14.81 13.93 12.16
N ALA A 45 13.98 14.81 12.72
CA ALA A 45 14.46 15.95 13.52
C ALA A 45 15.07 15.51 14.87
N ALA A 46 14.60 14.41 15.44
CA ALA A 46 15.09 13.84 16.69
C ALA A 46 15.82 12.50 16.48
N ARG A 47 16.62 12.08 17.47
CA ARG A 47 17.32 10.78 17.46
C ARG A 47 16.38 9.60 17.76
N SER A 48 15.30 9.83 18.49
CA SER A 48 14.21 8.89 18.76
C SER A 48 12.96 9.29 17.98
N ILE A 49 11.94 8.42 17.96
CA ILE A 49 10.63 8.75 17.42
C ILE A 49 10.01 9.85 18.27
N ASP A 50 9.57 10.91 17.63
CA ASP A 50 8.95 12.06 18.28
C ASP A 50 7.52 12.26 17.78
N THR A 51 6.58 12.44 18.72
CA THR A 51 5.14 12.50 18.42
C THR A 51 4.43 13.44 19.38
N ILE A 52 3.31 14.01 18.95
CA ILE A 52 2.37 14.77 19.78
C ILE A 52 1.03 14.02 19.87
N ALA A 53 0.21 14.31 20.87
CA ALA A 53 -1.14 13.78 20.93
C ALA A 53 -1.95 14.24 19.69
N LEU A 54 -2.73 13.33 19.11
CA LEU A 54 -3.54 13.64 17.92
C LEU A 54 -4.50 14.81 18.17
N THR A 55 -5.05 14.92 19.37
CA THR A 55 -5.90 16.05 19.79
C THR A 55 -5.22 17.41 19.67
N GLY A 56 -3.89 17.47 19.64
CA GLY A 56 -3.12 18.68 19.39
C GLY A 56 -3.26 19.23 17.97
N LEU A 57 -3.85 18.47 17.04
CA LEU A 57 -4.18 18.89 15.69
C LEU A 57 -5.52 19.68 15.59
N LEU A 58 -6.34 19.64 16.63
CA LEU A 58 -7.65 20.32 16.64
C LEU A 58 -7.47 21.82 16.93
N ARG A 59 -6.84 22.50 15.99
CA ARG A 59 -6.56 23.94 16.02
C ARG A 59 -7.24 24.60 14.83
N ALA A 60 -8.29 25.35 15.10
CA ALA A 60 -9.12 25.95 14.05
C ALA A 60 -8.32 26.85 13.11
N GLU A 61 -7.30 27.53 13.62
CA GLU A 61 -6.39 28.39 12.85
C GLU A 61 -5.57 27.65 11.80
N ASP A 62 -5.30 26.35 12.01
CA ASP A 62 -4.52 25.51 11.10
C ASP A 62 -5.40 24.84 10.01
N PHE A 63 -6.71 24.72 10.23
CA PHE A 63 -7.62 23.99 9.34
C PHE A 63 -7.60 24.46 7.88
N PRO A 64 -7.54 25.77 7.56
CA PRO A 64 -7.48 26.20 6.17
C PRO A 64 -6.27 25.65 5.40
N MET A 65 -5.13 25.45 6.06
CA MET A 65 -3.95 24.85 5.46
C MET A 65 -4.00 23.32 5.44
N MET A 66 -4.54 22.71 6.51
CA MET A 66 -4.62 21.25 6.66
C MET A 66 -5.53 20.61 5.62
N PHE A 67 -6.61 21.29 5.22
CA PHE A 67 -7.66 20.79 4.35
C PHE A 67 -7.78 21.57 3.03
N ALA A 68 -6.66 21.93 2.42
CA ALA A 68 -6.59 22.69 1.17
C ALA A 68 -6.32 21.85 -0.09
N ALA A 69 -6.10 20.54 0.05
CA ALA A 69 -5.52 19.73 -1.03
C ALA A 69 -6.55 19.16 -2.02
N ASP A 70 -7.81 19.01 -1.61
CA ASP A 70 -8.85 18.33 -2.37
C ASP A 70 -10.15 19.16 -2.47
N SER A 71 -11.19 18.55 -3.07
CA SER A 71 -12.51 19.17 -3.14
C SER A 71 -13.07 19.46 -1.74
N GLN A 72 -13.94 20.46 -1.62
CA GLN A 72 -14.57 20.83 -0.35
C GLN A 72 -15.26 19.65 0.33
N GLN A 73 -15.92 18.76 -0.43
CA GLN A 73 -16.58 17.58 0.11
C GLN A 73 -15.59 16.61 0.75
N VAL A 74 -14.49 16.30 0.07
CA VAL A 74 -13.45 15.37 0.57
C VAL A 74 -12.76 15.97 1.80
N ASN A 75 -12.42 17.26 1.75
CA ASN A 75 -11.81 17.97 2.87
C ASN A 75 -12.72 18.01 4.11
N SER A 76 -14.03 18.24 3.92
CA SER A 76 -15.03 18.19 5.02
C SER A 76 -15.07 16.80 5.65
N THR A 77 -15.12 15.73 4.85
CA THR A 77 -15.17 14.36 5.37
C THR A 77 -13.88 14.00 6.12
N ARG A 78 -12.71 14.49 5.66
CA ARG A 78 -11.44 14.29 6.38
C ARG A 78 -11.38 15.05 7.70
N LEU A 79 -11.94 16.25 7.76
CA LEU A 79 -12.09 16.98 9.02
C LEU A 79 -13.02 16.22 9.98
N ASP A 80 -14.15 15.72 9.51
CA ASP A 80 -15.06 14.88 10.28
C ASP A 80 -14.37 13.62 10.82
N LEU A 81 -13.51 12.98 10.01
CA LEU A 81 -12.72 11.83 10.44
C LEU A 81 -11.72 12.21 11.53
N LEU A 82 -10.96 13.29 11.36
CA LEU A 82 -10.00 13.78 12.35
C LEU A 82 -10.67 14.04 13.70
N VAL A 83 -11.80 14.75 13.69
CA VAL A 83 -12.58 15.03 14.91
C VAL A 83 -13.08 13.74 15.55
N ALA A 84 -13.67 12.83 14.74
CA ALA A 84 -14.17 11.56 15.24
C ALA A 84 -13.06 10.72 15.90
N VAL A 85 -11.87 10.63 15.28
CA VAL A 85 -10.72 9.89 15.83
C VAL A 85 -10.22 10.52 17.13
N ALA A 86 -10.14 11.85 17.18
CA ALA A 86 -9.70 12.58 18.39
C ALA A 86 -10.66 12.41 19.59
N GLU A 87 -11.95 12.24 19.32
CA GLU A 87 -13.00 12.04 20.36
C GLU A 87 -13.18 10.56 20.73
N SER A 88 -12.81 9.62 19.85
CA SER A 88 -13.07 8.19 20.03
C SER A 88 -12.31 7.58 21.23
N PRO A 89 -13.00 6.83 22.10
CA PRO A 89 -12.33 6.06 23.15
C PRO A 89 -11.32 5.03 22.62
N ARG A 90 -11.57 4.47 21.43
CA ARG A 90 -10.70 3.50 20.76
C ARG A 90 -9.32 4.08 20.47
N PHE A 91 -9.29 5.31 19.95
CA PHE A 91 -8.07 6.00 19.55
C PHE A 91 -7.55 6.99 20.62
N ARG A 92 -8.16 6.97 21.82
CA ARG A 92 -7.69 7.80 22.92
C ARG A 92 -6.28 7.39 23.31
N GLY A 93 -5.35 8.32 23.27
CA GLY A 93 -3.92 8.06 23.46
C GLY A 93 -3.14 8.00 22.14
N LEU A 94 -3.82 8.05 20.99
CA LEU A 94 -3.15 8.10 19.68
C LEU A 94 -2.28 9.36 19.59
N ARG A 95 -1.04 9.16 19.14
CA ARG A 95 -0.07 10.24 18.91
C ARG A 95 0.36 10.21 17.43
N VAL A 96 0.80 11.35 16.89
CA VAL A 96 1.25 11.50 15.50
C VAL A 96 2.54 12.32 15.45
N GLY A 97 3.42 11.95 14.53
CA GLY A 97 4.67 12.66 14.31
C GLY A 97 5.44 12.12 13.11
N GLU A 98 6.74 12.45 13.06
CA GLU A 98 7.61 12.05 11.97
C GLU A 98 7.05 12.44 10.60
N TYR A 99 6.38 13.58 10.53
CA TYR A 99 5.71 14.03 9.32
C TYR A 99 6.70 14.50 8.27
N ILE A 100 6.49 14.07 7.05
CA ILE A 100 7.22 14.54 5.88
C ILE A 100 6.27 14.67 4.69
N GLN A 101 6.42 15.77 3.94
CA GLN A 101 5.81 15.95 2.63
C GLN A 101 6.87 16.48 1.67
N ARG A 102 6.92 15.91 0.47
CA ARG A 102 7.79 16.33 -0.64
C ARG A 102 7.03 16.27 -1.94
N ASP A 103 6.97 17.41 -2.60
CA ASP A 103 6.48 17.57 -3.95
C ASP A 103 7.66 18.12 -4.78
N ASP A 104 8.27 17.27 -5.61
CA ASP A 104 9.48 17.57 -6.39
C ASP A 104 9.21 17.30 -7.87
N VAL A 105 9.02 18.38 -8.63
CA VAL A 105 8.69 18.32 -10.06
C VAL A 105 9.83 17.74 -10.88
N ASP A 106 11.08 18.09 -10.54
CA ASP A 106 12.26 17.65 -11.31
C ASP A 106 12.50 16.14 -11.15
N ARG A 107 12.18 15.60 -9.97
CA ARG A 107 12.25 14.16 -9.70
C ARG A 107 10.96 13.41 -10.02
N GLU A 108 9.91 14.12 -10.42
CA GLU A 108 8.58 13.56 -10.64
C GLU A 108 8.07 12.81 -9.39
N GLN A 109 8.23 13.42 -8.22
CA GLN A 109 7.93 12.83 -6.93
C GLN A 109 6.82 13.57 -6.20
N GLN A 110 5.82 12.82 -5.74
CA GLN A 110 4.89 13.26 -4.72
C GLN A 110 4.88 12.25 -3.57
N PHE A 111 5.47 12.63 -2.45
CA PHE A 111 5.63 11.75 -1.29
C PHE A 111 5.17 12.43 -0.02
N ALA A 112 4.34 11.74 0.77
CA ALA A 112 4.10 12.11 2.16
C ALA A 112 3.97 10.86 3.02
N ALA A 113 4.43 10.99 4.26
CA ALA A 113 4.35 9.95 5.27
C ALA A 113 4.25 10.55 6.67
N MET A 114 3.65 9.78 7.57
CA MET A 114 3.62 10.08 9.00
C MET A 114 3.63 8.78 9.80
N THR A 115 3.99 8.89 11.07
CA THR A 115 3.96 7.75 11.99
C THR A 115 3.00 8.04 13.12
N PHE A 116 2.08 7.10 13.34
CA PHE A 116 1.19 7.09 14.49
C PHE A 116 1.77 6.18 15.57
N ASP A 117 1.80 6.66 16.82
CA ASP A 117 2.14 5.87 17.99
C ASP A 117 0.85 5.52 18.73
N LEU A 118 0.54 4.22 18.78
CA LEU A 118 -0.63 3.68 19.45
C LEU A 118 -0.31 3.14 20.85
N GLY A 119 0.94 3.27 21.32
CA GLY A 119 1.38 2.68 22.58
C GLY A 119 0.53 3.04 23.79
N ASP A 120 -0.06 4.22 23.80
CA ASP A 120 -0.93 4.69 24.89
C ASP A 120 -2.43 4.41 24.65
N CYS A 121 -2.80 3.82 23.52
CA CYS A 121 -4.17 3.36 23.27
C CYS A 121 -4.47 2.10 24.11
N THR A 122 -5.66 2.04 24.69
CA THR A 122 -6.05 0.95 25.59
C THR A 122 -5.99 -0.42 24.92
N GLY A 123 -5.21 -1.32 25.49
CA GLY A 123 -5.04 -2.71 25.02
C GLY A 123 -3.81 -2.95 24.14
N ILE A 124 -3.24 -1.91 23.53
CA ILE A 124 -2.12 -2.07 22.58
C ILE A 124 -0.89 -2.72 23.24
N ARG A 125 -0.48 -2.26 24.43
CA ARG A 125 0.68 -2.84 25.13
C ARG A 125 0.44 -4.28 25.57
N GLY A 126 -0.82 -4.65 25.81
CA GLY A 126 -1.20 -6.03 26.12
C GLY A 126 -1.07 -6.96 24.90
N LEU A 127 -1.32 -6.45 23.71
CA LEU A 127 -1.26 -7.22 22.45
C LEU A 127 0.15 -7.26 21.83
N PHE A 128 0.91 -6.17 21.93
CA PHE A 128 2.18 -5.98 21.23
C PHE A 128 3.40 -5.89 22.17
N GLY A 129 3.18 -6.05 23.46
CA GLY A 129 4.24 -5.94 24.47
C GLY A 129 4.52 -4.50 24.94
N PRO A 130 5.47 -4.31 25.87
CA PRO A 130 5.76 -3.02 26.50
C PRO A 130 6.17 -1.94 25.51
N GLY A 131 6.81 -2.30 24.39
CA GLY A 131 7.19 -1.37 23.33
C GLY A 131 6.01 -0.74 22.61
N GLY A 132 4.82 -1.36 22.67
CA GLY A 132 3.62 -0.89 21.99
C GLY A 132 3.64 -1.10 20.49
N LEU A 133 2.91 -0.27 19.75
CA LEU A 133 2.72 -0.37 18.31
C LEU A 133 2.91 0.99 17.64
N LEU A 134 3.74 1.02 16.60
CA LEU A 134 3.82 2.12 15.65
C LEU A 134 3.09 1.73 14.36
N TYR A 135 2.33 2.66 13.80
CA TYR A 135 1.74 2.53 12.48
C TYR A 135 2.35 3.57 11.54
N VAL A 136 3.03 3.10 10.50
CA VAL A 136 3.60 3.95 9.44
C VAL A 136 2.58 4.10 8.32
N ALA A 137 2.09 5.31 8.12
CA ALA A 137 1.13 5.64 7.08
C ALA A 137 1.82 6.33 5.90
N PHE A 138 1.67 5.76 4.71
CA PHE A 138 2.06 6.39 3.44
C PHE A 138 0.82 6.97 2.76
N ARG A 139 0.88 8.26 2.44
CA ARG A 139 -0.19 8.94 1.71
C ARG A 139 -0.20 8.49 0.25
N GLY A 140 -1.38 8.18 -0.27
CA GLY A 140 -1.60 8.01 -1.69
C GLY A 140 -1.49 9.32 -2.47
N THR A 141 -1.90 9.30 -3.73
CA THR A 141 -1.90 10.46 -4.59
C THR A 141 -3.01 11.42 -4.16
N ASP A 142 -2.67 12.70 -4.00
CA ASP A 142 -3.66 13.75 -3.92
C ASP A 142 -4.12 14.16 -5.35
N GLY A 143 -5.03 15.12 -5.49
CA GLY A 143 -5.57 15.54 -6.78
C GLY A 143 -4.56 16.23 -7.72
N THR A 144 -3.26 16.29 -7.40
CA THR A 144 -2.26 17.00 -8.20
C THR A 144 -1.85 16.24 -9.47
N LEU A 145 -1.58 16.99 -10.55
CA LEU A 145 -1.05 16.41 -11.80
C LEU A 145 0.31 15.73 -11.60
N LEU A 146 1.14 16.24 -10.68
CA LEU A 146 2.43 15.65 -10.36
C LEU A 146 2.28 14.24 -9.75
N GLY A 147 1.35 14.09 -8.81
CA GLY A 147 1.06 12.79 -8.21
C GLY A 147 0.57 11.79 -9.23
N TRP A 148 -0.35 12.20 -10.10
CA TRP A 148 -0.87 11.37 -11.19
C TRP A 148 0.22 10.97 -12.18
N LYS A 149 1.17 11.89 -12.49
CA LYS A 149 2.32 11.56 -13.34
C LYS A 149 3.16 10.44 -12.71
N GLU A 150 3.46 10.52 -11.43
CA GLU A 150 4.22 9.48 -10.73
C GLU A 150 3.47 8.14 -10.70
N ASP A 151 2.14 8.16 -10.52
CA ASP A 151 1.32 6.95 -10.59
C ASP A 151 1.39 6.25 -11.95
N PHE A 152 1.30 7.02 -13.03
CA PHE A 152 1.47 6.48 -14.38
C PHE A 152 2.90 5.96 -14.62
N ASN A 153 3.93 6.63 -14.05
CA ASN A 153 5.30 6.16 -14.14
C ASN A 153 5.49 4.78 -13.51
N MET A 154 4.68 4.41 -12.51
CA MET A 154 4.69 3.07 -11.90
C MET A 154 4.41 1.96 -12.92
N ALA A 155 3.75 2.25 -14.05
CA ALA A 155 3.47 1.28 -15.10
C ALA A 155 4.72 0.78 -15.85
N PHE A 156 5.84 1.52 -15.81
CA PHE A 156 7.08 1.15 -16.50
C PHE A 156 8.33 1.26 -15.64
N ARG A 157 8.24 1.87 -14.47
CA ARG A 157 9.36 2.11 -13.56
C ARG A 157 9.06 1.57 -12.17
N CYS A 158 9.94 0.76 -11.64
CA CYS A 158 9.97 0.32 -10.25
C CYS A 158 11.46 0.19 -9.84
N PRO A 159 11.92 0.95 -8.82
CA PRO A 159 11.15 1.88 -8.02
C PRO A 159 10.90 3.24 -8.69
N VAL A 160 9.76 3.86 -8.38
CA VAL A 160 9.54 5.30 -8.54
C VAL A 160 10.11 6.04 -7.32
N PRO A 161 10.36 7.37 -7.40
CA PRO A 161 11.00 8.12 -6.32
C PRO A 161 10.27 8.04 -4.97
N SER A 162 8.93 7.98 -4.97
CA SER A 162 8.16 7.82 -3.73
C SER A 162 8.38 6.46 -3.07
N GLN A 163 8.53 5.37 -3.84
CA GLN A 163 8.83 4.05 -3.30
C GLN A 163 10.19 4.02 -2.61
N GLU A 164 11.22 4.65 -3.21
CA GLU A 164 12.53 4.79 -2.57
C GLU A 164 12.46 5.61 -1.27
N SER A 165 11.70 6.71 -1.29
CA SER A 165 11.49 7.54 -0.10
C SER A 165 10.74 6.79 0.99
N ALA A 166 9.75 5.95 0.64
CA ALA A 166 9.03 5.11 1.59
C ALA A 166 9.96 4.07 2.25
N ALA A 167 10.84 3.42 1.48
CA ALA A 167 11.82 2.48 2.04
C ALA A 167 12.80 3.18 2.99
N LYS A 168 13.29 4.37 2.64
CA LYS A 168 14.17 5.18 3.50
C LYS A 168 13.46 5.64 4.76
N TYR A 169 12.20 6.07 4.65
CA TYR A 169 11.39 6.47 5.79
C TYR A 169 11.21 5.30 6.76
N LEU A 170 10.72 4.16 6.28
CA LEU A 170 10.48 2.97 7.10
C LEU A 170 11.77 2.47 7.77
N SER A 171 12.89 2.41 7.03
CA SER A 171 14.19 2.05 7.61
C SER A 171 14.56 2.97 8.78
N SER A 172 14.43 4.29 8.60
CA SER A 172 14.73 5.26 9.65
C SER A 172 13.82 5.12 10.87
N ILE A 173 12.51 4.86 10.69
CA ILE A 173 11.59 4.60 11.79
C ILE A 173 12.01 3.34 12.56
N LEU A 174 12.32 2.26 11.87
CA LEU A 174 12.77 1.02 12.48
C LEU A 174 14.09 1.19 13.24
N ASP A 175 15.07 1.91 12.66
CA ASP A 175 16.36 2.17 13.31
C ASP A 175 16.19 3.01 14.60
N ARG A 176 15.48 4.13 14.51
CA ARG A 176 15.31 5.07 15.63
C ARG A 176 14.38 4.58 16.74
N SER A 177 13.43 3.71 16.41
CA SER A 177 12.56 3.08 17.41
C SER A 177 13.16 1.85 18.07
N ALA A 178 14.25 1.28 17.55
CA ALA A 178 14.98 0.17 18.19
C ALA A 178 15.94 0.62 19.31
N GLY A 179 16.32 1.87 19.31
CA GLY A 179 17.46 2.40 20.08
C GLY A 179 17.16 2.83 21.52
N VAL A 180 16.06 2.40 22.15
CA VAL A 180 15.80 2.71 23.55
C VAL A 180 16.55 1.72 24.44
N PRO A 181 17.66 2.12 25.12
CA PRO A 181 18.42 1.23 25.99
C PRO A 181 17.53 0.68 27.11
N GLY A 182 17.40 -0.64 27.20
CA GLY A 182 16.61 -1.31 28.24
C GLY A 182 15.10 -1.38 27.98
N GLY A 183 14.61 -0.87 26.82
CA GLY A 183 13.21 -0.96 26.40
C GLY A 183 12.99 -1.98 25.29
N ASP A 184 11.80 -2.58 25.24
CA ASP A 184 11.38 -3.39 24.10
C ASP A 184 11.06 -2.49 22.90
N ALA A 185 11.64 -2.81 21.75
CA ALA A 185 11.33 -2.10 20.52
C ALA A 185 9.83 -2.30 20.16
N PRO A 186 9.10 -1.27 19.73
CA PRO A 186 7.71 -1.40 19.33
C PRO A 186 7.55 -2.32 18.11
N ALA A 187 6.43 -3.03 18.05
CA ALA A 187 5.96 -3.63 16.80
C ALA A 187 5.63 -2.53 15.79
N VAL A 188 5.72 -2.84 14.51
CA VAL A 188 5.43 -1.87 13.44
C VAL A 188 4.40 -2.46 12.49
N MET A 189 3.36 -1.71 12.21
CA MET A 189 2.47 -1.93 11.08
C MET A 189 2.70 -0.84 10.04
N VAL A 190 2.51 -1.20 8.79
CA VAL A 190 2.72 -0.29 7.67
C VAL A 190 1.48 -0.32 6.79
N GLY A 191 1.00 0.83 6.35
CA GLY A 191 -0.16 0.84 5.46
C GLY A 191 -0.31 2.13 4.68
N GLY A 192 -1.27 2.10 3.79
CA GLY A 192 -1.66 3.23 2.96
C GLY A 192 -2.80 2.89 2.02
N HIS A 193 -3.42 3.93 1.50
CA HIS A 193 -4.46 3.85 0.50
C HIS A 193 -3.88 4.22 -0.88
N SER A 194 -4.36 3.58 -1.95
CA SER A 194 -3.92 3.89 -3.32
C SER A 194 -2.40 3.69 -3.49
N LYS A 195 -1.67 4.62 -4.09
CA LYS A 195 -0.19 4.62 -4.15
C LYS A 195 0.44 4.37 -2.78
N GLY A 196 -0.18 4.85 -1.69
CA GLY A 196 0.28 4.60 -0.32
C GLY A 196 0.33 3.12 0.04
N GLY A 197 -0.66 2.34 -0.39
CA GLY A 197 -0.68 0.89 -0.22
C GLY A 197 0.43 0.18 -0.98
N ASN A 198 0.70 0.60 -2.22
CA ASN A 198 1.84 0.11 -2.99
C ASN A 198 3.18 0.45 -2.31
N MET A 199 3.36 1.68 -1.81
CA MET A 199 4.56 2.09 -1.07
C MET A 199 4.74 1.27 0.21
N ALA A 200 3.66 0.93 0.92
CA ALA A 200 3.69 0.11 2.12
C ALA A 200 4.25 -1.30 1.84
N VAL A 201 3.77 -1.93 0.77
CA VAL A 201 4.28 -3.24 0.34
C VAL A 201 5.73 -3.12 -0.12
N TYR A 202 6.05 -2.15 -1.00
CA TYR A 202 7.42 -1.95 -1.51
C TYR A 202 8.43 -1.75 -0.37
N ALA A 203 8.15 -0.81 0.55
CA ALA A 203 9.05 -0.50 1.65
C ALA A 203 9.29 -1.72 2.55
N SER A 204 8.24 -2.51 2.83
CA SER A 204 8.34 -3.73 3.64
C SER A 204 9.18 -4.80 2.96
N VAL A 205 9.02 -5.00 1.64
CA VAL A 205 9.86 -5.91 0.85
C VAL A 205 11.33 -5.47 0.85
N ARG A 206 11.60 -4.15 0.76
CA ARG A 206 12.98 -3.63 0.86
C ARG A 206 13.61 -3.87 2.23
N MET A 207 12.81 -3.85 3.31
CA MET A 207 13.31 -4.23 4.66
C MET A 207 13.64 -5.72 4.74
N ALA A 208 12.83 -6.59 4.14
CA ALA A 208 13.10 -8.02 4.08
C ALA A 208 14.35 -8.34 3.23
N ALA A 209 14.52 -7.66 2.08
CA ALA A 209 15.72 -7.81 1.25
C ALA A 209 16.99 -7.44 2.04
N ARG A 210 16.96 -6.31 2.76
CA ARG A 210 18.08 -5.89 3.62
C ARG A 210 18.43 -6.92 4.70
N ASP A 211 17.44 -7.56 5.31
CA ASP A 211 17.65 -8.62 6.29
C ASP A 211 18.28 -9.88 5.66
N LEU A 212 17.86 -10.23 4.43
CA LEU A 212 18.41 -11.37 3.69
C LEU A 212 19.87 -11.13 3.28
N ASP A 213 20.18 -9.94 2.75
CA ASP A 213 21.56 -9.55 2.40
C ASP A 213 22.48 -9.61 3.62
N ALA A 214 22.03 -9.10 4.77
CA ALA A 214 22.79 -9.14 6.02
C ALA A 214 23.00 -10.58 6.53
N MET A 215 22.02 -11.47 6.33
CA MET A 215 22.15 -12.88 6.70
C MET A 215 23.16 -13.62 5.80
N GLN A 216 23.14 -13.34 4.51
CA GLN A 216 24.08 -13.95 3.56
C GLN A 216 25.51 -13.53 3.87
N TRP A 217 25.73 -12.25 4.15
CA TRP A 217 27.04 -11.73 4.56
C TRP A 217 27.58 -12.43 5.84
N LEU A 218 26.73 -12.62 6.86
CA LEU A 218 27.11 -13.34 8.09
C LEU A 218 27.40 -14.83 7.85
N ALA A 219 26.68 -15.48 6.93
CA ALA A 219 26.93 -16.87 6.56
C ALA A 219 28.30 -17.02 5.82
N ASP A 220 28.62 -16.07 4.96
CA ASP A 220 29.90 -16.03 4.22
C ASP A 220 31.08 -15.79 5.17
N GLU A 221 30.95 -14.93 6.20
CA GLU A 221 31.98 -14.73 7.23
C GLU A 221 32.18 -15.96 8.17
N SER A 222 31.09 -16.69 8.47
CA SER A 222 31.16 -17.86 9.34
C SER A 222 31.74 -19.10 8.65
N GLY A 223 31.99 -19.06 7.35
CA GLY A 223 32.54 -20.18 6.57
C GLY A 223 31.55 -21.33 6.32
N GLU A 224 30.29 -21.16 6.64
CA GLU A 224 29.23 -22.16 6.41
C GLU A 224 28.70 -22.20 4.97
N SER A 225 29.16 -21.28 4.11
CA SER A 225 28.74 -21.21 2.71
C SER A 225 29.67 -22.05 1.80
N GLN A 226 29.63 -23.37 1.96
CA GLN A 226 30.11 -24.30 0.92
C GLN A 226 28.93 -25.12 0.38
N LEU A 227 28.07 -24.47 -0.38
CA LEU A 227 27.27 -25.18 -1.39
C LEU A 227 28.12 -25.25 -2.66
N PRO A 228 28.36 -26.47 -3.23
CA PRO A 228 29.19 -26.62 -4.43
C PRO A 228 28.50 -25.87 -5.59
N MET A 229 29.25 -24.97 -6.20
CA MET A 229 28.91 -24.42 -7.51
C MET A 229 28.75 -25.57 -8.48
N ILE A 230 27.54 -25.80 -8.97
CA ILE A 230 27.35 -26.65 -10.16
C ILE A 230 27.86 -25.83 -11.34
N GLU A 231 29.08 -26.08 -11.72
CA GLU A 231 29.62 -25.61 -12.99
C GLU A 231 28.74 -26.10 -14.14
N ALA A 232 28.08 -25.15 -14.80
CA ALA A 232 27.45 -25.40 -16.09
C ALA A 232 28.53 -25.62 -17.16
N THR A 233 29.08 -26.85 -17.20
CA THR A 233 29.97 -27.24 -18.29
C THR A 233 29.18 -27.48 -19.56
N SER A 234 29.40 -26.64 -20.53
CA SER A 234 29.00 -26.77 -21.91
C SER A 234 29.42 -28.16 -22.45
N MET A 235 28.42 -28.98 -22.78
CA MET A 235 28.67 -30.22 -23.56
C MET A 235 28.01 -30.09 -24.93
N ALA A 236 28.86 -29.76 -25.89
CA ALA A 236 28.62 -30.10 -27.28
C ALA A 236 29.16 -31.52 -27.55
N GLY A 237 28.28 -32.39 -27.97
CA GLY A 237 28.52 -33.51 -28.88
C GLY A 237 29.30 -34.72 -28.43
N ARG A 238 28.65 -35.89 -28.35
CA ARG A 238 28.92 -37.09 -29.18
C ARG A 238 27.95 -38.23 -28.87
N ARG A 239 27.50 -38.86 -29.94
CA ARG A 239 26.67 -40.07 -30.00
C ARG A 239 27.46 -41.33 -29.56
N THR A 240 26.76 -42.31 -29.04
CA THR A 240 26.57 -43.71 -29.48
C THR A 240 26.59 -44.73 -28.34
N SER A 241 25.64 -45.64 -28.47
CA SER A 241 25.55 -47.09 -28.23
C SER A 241 25.19 -47.64 -26.85
N ASP A 242 24.00 -48.23 -26.89
CA ASP A 242 23.52 -49.50 -26.34
C ASP A 242 24.35 -50.22 -25.23
N LYS A 243 23.67 -50.56 -24.14
CA LYS A 243 23.47 -51.96 -23.75
C LYS A 243 22.44 -52.12 -22.62
N GLN A 244 21.63 -53.12 -22.84
CA GLN A 244 20.52 -53.67 -22.07
C GLN A 244 20.88 -54.35 -20.74
N LEU A 245 19.81 -54.58 -19.96
CA LEU A 245 19.51 -55.64 -18.96
C LEU A 245 20.17 -55.52 -17.58
N ARG A 246 19.40 -55.62 -16.49
CA ARG A 246 18.54 -56.73 -16.05
C ARG A 246 17.66 -56.34 -14.87
N ILE A 247 16.51 -56.93 -14.90
CA ILE A 247 15.44 -57.04 -13.88
C ILE A 247 15.92 -57.94 -12.74
N GLY A 248 15.52 -57.61 -11.52
CA GLY A 248 15.60 -58.46 -10.35
C GLY A 248 14.46 -58.15 -9.38
N SER A 249 13.45 -58.96 -9.46
CA SER A 249 12.28 -59.04 -8.54
C SER A 249 12.65 -59.78 -7.26
N ALA A 250 12.08 -59.41 -6.13
CA ALA A 250 11.62 -60.35 -5.11
C ALA A 250 10.71 -59.68 -4.09
N ASP A 251 9.66 -60.33 -3.84
CA ASP A 251 8.44 -60.10 -3.08
C ASP A 251 8.54 -60.76 -1.66
N PRO A 252 7.48 -60.92 -0.90
CA PRO A 252 7.07 -60.17 0.30
C PRO A 252 6.98 -61.08 1.55
N GLY A 253 6.48 -60.52 2.64
CA GLY A 253 6.03 -61.18 3.85
C GLY A 253 6.59 -60.53 5.10
N ASP A 254 5.95 -60.24 6.15
CA ASP A 254 4.91 -61.00 6.82
C ASP A 254 4.15 -60.10 7.81
N ALA A 255 2.91 -60.48 8.11
CA ALA A 255 2.01 -59.85 9.02
C ALA A 255 2.26 -60.17 10.49
N GLY A 256 1.97 -59.25 11.40
CA GLY A 256 2.01 -59.49 12.82
C GLY A 256 1.15 -58.50 13.59
N ASN A 257 -0.12 -58.87 13.71
CA ASN A 257 -1.13 -58.30 14.60
C ASN A 257 -0.73 -58.49 16.08
N ILE A 258 -1.06 -57.58 17.00
CA ILE A 258 -1.71 -57.84 18.31
C ILE A 258 -2.13 -56.51 18.99
N SER A 259 -3.29 -56.59 19.49
CA SER A 259 -4.20 -55.63 20.13
C SER A 259 -3.88 -55.20 21.58
N ARG A 260 -4.51 -54.10 21.96
CA ARG A 260 -5.06 -53.71 23.27
C ARG A 260 -4.17 -53.12 24.35
N GLY A 261 -4.62 -51.92 24.80
CA GLY A 261 -4.33 -51.36 26.10
C GLY A 261 -4.80 -49.93 26.22
N VAL A 262 -6.08 -49.75 26.58
CA VAL A 262 -6.62 -48.47 27.07
C VAL A 262 -6.06 -48.23 28.45
N GLN A 263 -5.39 -47.10 28.68
CA GLN A 263 -5.32 -46.48 30.00
C GLN A 263 -5.28 -44.94 29.87
N ASP A 264 -6.30 -44.34 30.46
CA ASP A 264 -6.38 -42.93 30.81
C ASP A 264 -5.12 -42.48 31.54
N ASN A 265 -4.54 -41.37 31.08
CA ASN A 265 -3.76 -40.52 31.97
C ASN A 265 -3.89 -39.07 31.52
N GLN A 266 -4.63 -38.30 32.30
CA GLN A 266 -4.67 -36.86 32.32
C GLN A 266 -3.29 -36.36 32.76
N ASN A 267 -2.57 -35.71 31.82
CA ASN A 267 -1.54 -34.73 32.14
C ASN A 267 -1.38 -33.79 30.94
N LEU A 268 -1.99 -32.62 31.05
CA LEU A 268 -1.63 -31.47 30.22
C LEU A 268 -0.18 -31.08 30.57
N PRO A 269 0.72 -30.99 29.62
CA PRO A 269 1.95 -30.25 29.82
C PRO A 269 1.62 -28.76 29.69
N THR A 270 1.69 -28.04 30.79
CA THR A 270 1.93 -26.60 30.82
C THR A 270 3.32 -26.36 30.26
N ASP A 271 3.44 -26.25 28.96
CA ASP A 271 4.70 -25.81 28.33
C ASP A 271 4.69 -24.30 28.16
N SER A 272 5.08 -23.62 29.24
CA SER A 272 5.50 -22.22 29.24
C SER A 272 6.88 -22.14 28.61
N THR A 273 6.98 -22.41 27.32
CA THR A 273 8.18 -22.06 26.54
C THR A 273 8.10 -20.57 26.21
N THR A 274 8.51 -19.75 27.18
CA THR A 274 8.98 -18.39 26.89
C THR A 274 10.15 -18.57 25.92
N GLN A 275 9.88 -18.47 24.62
CA GLN A 275 10.95 -18.42 23.64
C GLN A 275 11.77 -17.16 23.92
N HIS A 276 12.91 -17.33 24.56
CA HIS A 276 13.96 -16.33 24.61
C HIS A 276 14.40 -16.07 23.19
N VAL A 277 13.82 -15.05 22.55
CA VAL A 277 14.25 -14.55 21.24
C VAL A 277 15.72 -14.14 21.40
N GLN A 278 16.59 -14.82 20.71
CA GLN A 278 18.04 -14.57 20.74
C GLN A 278 18.33 -13.11 20.33
N PRO A 279 19.37 -12.44 20.88
CA PRO A 279 19.72 -11.05 20.58
C PRO A 279 19.88 -10.75 19.08
N ALA A 280 20.34 -11.71 18.29
CA ALA A 280 20.47 -11.59 16.83
C ALA A 280 19.13 -11.46 16.06
N GLN A 281 17.99 -11.88 16.66
CA GLN A 281 16.66 -11.71 16.06
C GLN A 281 16.07 -10.32 16.31
N ARG A 282 16.54 -9.57 17.32
CA ARG A 282 16.03 -8.23 17.65
C ARG A 282 16.37 -7.15 16.61
N ASN A 283 17.38 -7.37 15.77
CA ASN A 283 17.87 -6.39 14.80
C ASN A 283 17.33 -6.60 13.37
N ARG A 284 16.44 -7.55 13.15
CA ARG A 284 15.87 -7.78 11.81
C ARG A 284 14.70 -6.82 11.56
N TYR A 285 14.83 -6.01 10.53
CA TYR A 285 13.82 -5.01 10.15
C TYR A 285 12.46 -5.65 9.86
N ALA A 286 12.42 -6.64 8.97
CA ALA A 286 11.19 -7.30 8.59
C ALA A 286 10.52 -8.06 9.73
N ALA A 287 11.29 -8.56 10.71
CA ALA A 287 10.73 -9.27 11.87
C ALA A 287 9.86 -8.36 12.77
N ARG A 288 10.12 -7.05 12.75
CA ARG A 288 9.35 -6.05 13.50
C ARG A 288 8.10 -5.58 12.76
N ILE A 289 8.02 -5.80 11.45
CA ILE A 289 6.86 -5.48 10.63
C ILE A 289 5.86 -6.62 10.78
N CYS A 290 4.88 -6.45 11.68
CA CYS A 290 3.91 -7.50 11.98
C CYS A 290 2.78 -7.57 10.96
N ARG A 291 2.41 -6.47 10.30
CA ARG A 291 1.37 -6.43 9.25
C ARG A 291 1.59 -5.29 8.28
N VAL A 292 1.19 -5.53 7.03
CA VAL A 292 1.24 -4.54 5.94
C VAL A 292 -0.15 -4.43 5.32
N PHE A 293 -0.69 -3.22 5.22
CA PHE A 293 -2.02 -2.98 4.67
C PHE A 293 -1.93 -2.25 3.34
N SER A 294 -2.60 -2.79 2.32
CA SER A 294 -2.73 -2.16 1.02
C SER A 294 -4.20 -1.97 0.68
N HIS A 295 -4.69 -0.75 0.88
CA HIS A 295 -6.08 -0.37 0.60
C HIS A 295 -6.18 0.14 -0.84
N ASP A 296 -6.67 -0.71 -1.73
CA ASP A 296 -6.81 -0.45 -3.17
C ASP A 296 -5.53 0.05 -3.84
N GLY A 297 -4.38 -0.44 -3.35
CA GLY A 297 -3.07 -0.11 -3.91
C GLY A 297 -2.76 -0.97 -5.15
N PRO A 298 -2.19 -0.36 -6.22
CA PRO A 298 -1.74 -1.12 -7.39
C PRO A 298 -0.58 -2.05 -7.04
N GLY A 299 -0.38 -3.10 -7.85
CA GLY A 299 0.75 -3.99 -7.75
C GLY A 299 2.03 -3.42 -8.35
N PHE A 300 2.85 -4.27 -8.98
CA PHE A 300 4.16 -3.89 -9.52
C PHE A 300 4.33 -4.35 -10.96
N PRO A 301 4.96 -3.55 -11.85
CA PRO A 301 5.13 -3.91 -13.27
C PRO A 301 6.02 -5.12 -13.49
N LYS A 302 6.82 -5.47 -12.50
CA LYS A 302 7.62 -6.69 -12.42
C LYS A 302 7.53 -7.22 -11.00
N ARG A 303 7.53 -8.56 -10.86
CA ARG A 303 7.61 -9.17 -9.52
C ARG A 303 8.87 -8.65 -8.82
N LEU A 304 8.68 -8.12 -7.61
CA LEU A 304 9.77 -7.70 -6.74
C LEU A 304 10.67 -8.91 -6.39
N GLU A 305 11.85 -8.67 -5.84
CA GLU A 305 12.79 -9.70 -5.41
C GLU A 305 12.08 -10.87 -4.72
N SER A 306 12.05 -12.06 -5.35
CA SER A 306 11.11 -13.13 -5.02
C SER A 306 11.21 -13.58 -3.55
N ALA A 307 12.41 -13.82 -3.03
CA ALA A 307 12.59 -14.26 -1.64
C ALA A 307 12.17 -13.20 -0.61
N ALA A 308 12.48 -11.94 -0.86
CA ALA A 308 12.10 -10.83 0.01
C ALA A 308 10.57 -10.57 -0.06
N PHE A 309 9.97 -10.67 -1.24
CA PHE A 309 8.54 -10.56 -1.43
C PHE A 309 7.81 -11.70 -0.70
N ASP A 310 8.24 -12.92 -0.87
CA ASP A 310 7.63 -14.11 -0.24
C ASP A 310 7.73 -14.04 1.30
N ALA A 311 8.81 -13.46 1.85
CA ALA A 311 8.96 -13.23 3.29
C ALA A 311 7.95 -12.22 3.87
N VAL A 312 7.38 -11.34 3.04
CA VAL A 312 6.42 -10.31 3.45
C VAL A 312 4.99 -10.68 3.05
N ALA A 313 4.80 -11.41 1.95
CA ALA A 313 3.49 -11.67 1.33
C ALA A 313 2.42 -12.17 2.30
N SER A 314 2.77 -13.07 3.22
CA SER A 314 1.84 -13.62 4.22
C SER A 314 1.36 -12.61 5.27
N ARG A 315 2.01 -11.45 5.36
CA ARG A 315 1.66 -10.36 6.27
C ARG A 315 0.90 -9.23 5.58
N VAL A 316 0.77 -9.29 4.25
CA VAL A 316 0.05 -8.29 3.48
C VAL A 316 -1.45 -8.56 3.54
N ASP A 317 -2.19 -7.56 3.96
CA ASP A 317 -3.64 -7.51 3.95
C ASP A 317 -4.07 -6.53 2.85
N LYS A 318 -4.44 -7.07 1.69
CA LYS A 318 -4.89 -6.28 0.55
C LYS A 318 -6.42 -6.25 0.52
N THR A 319 -6.98 -5.05 0.50
CA THR A 319 -8.43 -4.83 0.44
C THR A 319 -8.75 -3.97 -0.78
N VAL A 320 -9.74 -4.37 -1.57
CA VAL A 320 -10.17 -3.66 -2.78
C VAL A 320 -11.70 -3.56 -2.82
N PRO A 321 -12.29 -2.46 -3.31
CA PRO A 321 -13.75 -2.38 -3.49
C PRO A 321 -14.20 -3.18 -4.71
N GLN A 322 -15.52 -3.46 -4.80
CA GLN A 322 -16.12 -4.23 -5.93
C GLN A 322 -15.80 -3.66 -7.31
N SER A 323 -15.71 -2.35 -7.44
CA SER A 323 -15.38 -1.68 -8.70
C SER A 323 -13.95 -1.19 -8.76
N SER A 324 -13.03 -1.88 -8.05
CA SER A 324 -11.62 -1.56 -8.07
C SER A 324 -11.05 -1.67 -9.49
N VAL A 325 -10.44 -0.60 -9.93
CA VAL A 325 -9.59 -0.56 -11.13
C VAL A 325 -8.13 -0.39 -10.69
N VAL A 326 -7.87 0.55 -9.79
CA VAL A 326 -6.50 0.90 -9.33
C VAL A 326 -5.83 -0.29 -8.64
N GLY A 327 -6.50 -0.92 -7.67
CA GLY A 327 -5.96 -2.05 -6.92
C GLY A 327 -5.72 -3.29 -7.76
N MET A 328 -6.32 -3.35 -8.96
CA MET A 328 -6.16 -4.45 -9.92
C MET A 328 -5.14 -4.15 -11.03
N LEU A 329 -4.52 -2.96 -11.03
CA LEU A 329 -3.42 -2.64 -11.94
C LEU A 329 -2.15 -3.35 -11.49
N MET A 330 -1.38 -3.88 -12.47
CA MET A 330 -0.08 -4.50 -12.25
C MET A 330 -0.15 -5.61 -11.18
N ASP A 331 -1.05 -6.58 -11.39
CA ASP A 331 -1.33 -7.66 -10.44
C ASP A 331 -0.03 -8.28 -9.88
N ASP A 332 0.10 -8.23 -8.55
CA ASP A 332 1.24 -8.73 -7.79
C ASP A 332 1.03 -10.16 -7.26
N GLY A 333 -0.13 -10.77 -7.54
CA GLY A 333 -0.50 -12.10 -7.10
C GLY A 333 -0.81 -12.20 -5.59
N LEU A 334 -0.92 -11.07 -4.89
CA LEU A 334 -1.30 -11.07 -3.47
C LEU A 334 -2.80 -11.41 -3.31
N PRO A 335 -3.16 -12.27 -2.36
CA PRO A 335 -4.55 -12.47 -1.98
C PRO A 335 -5.18 -11.14 -1.55
N HIS A 336 -6.41 -10.88 -2.00
CA HIS A 336 -7.13 -9.67 -1.63
C HIS A 336 -8.57 -9.97 -1.22
N ARG A 337 -9.11 -9.11 -0.36
CA ARG A 337 -10.53 -9.11 0.02
C ARG A 337 -11.27 -8.09 -0.82
N VAL A 338 -12.42 -8.49 -1.36
CA VAL A 338 -13.32 -7.59 -2.07
C VAL A 338 -14.43 -7.14 -1.11
N ILE A 339 -14.65 -5.82 -1.05
CA ILE A 339 -15.55 -5.21 -0.08
C ILE A 339 -16.59 -4.31 -0.77
N GLU A 340 -17.70 -4.05 -0.06
CA GLU A 340 -18.74 -3.14 -0.51
C GLU A 340 -18.36 -1.67 -0.29
N ALA A 341 -18.83 -0.80 -1.20
CA ALA A 341 -18.70 0.64 -1.11
C ALA A 341 -19.97 1.32 -1.61
N ASP A 342 -20.33 2.47 -1.02
CA ASP A 342 -21.53 3.23 -1.40
C ASP A 342 -21.37 4.01 -2.70
N ALA A 343 -20.14 4.32 -3.08
CA ALA A 343 -19.87 5.03 -4.32
C ALA A 343 -20.08 4.13 -5.55
N VAL A 344 -20.15 4.72 -6.74
CA VAL A 344 -20.38 4.00 -7.99
C VAL A 344 -19.13 4.02 -8.88
N GLY A 345 -18.80 2.88 -9.49
CA GLY A 345 -17.69 2.76 -10.44
C GLY A 345 -16.35 3.12 -9.80
N ILE A 346 -15.51 3.85 -10.54
CA ILE A 346 -14.16 4.22 -10.08
C ILE A 346 -14.17 5.07 -8.81
N MET A 347 -15.28 5.72 -8.47
CA MET A 347 -15.41 6.50 -7.23
C MET A 347 -15.39 5.61 -5.98
N GLN A 348 -15.58 4.30 -6.11
CA GLN A 348 -15.36 3.34 -5.02
C GLN A 348 -13.90 3.31 -4.56
N HIS A 349 -12.96 3.84 -5.37
CA HIS A 349 -11.58 4.02 -4.95
C HIS A 349 -11.43 4.92 -3.72
N LEU A 350 -12.38 5.81 -3.44
CA LEU A 350 -12.36 6.66 -2.25
C LEU A 350 -12.65 5.82 -0.99
N GLY A 351 -11.65 5.63 -0.12
CA GLY A 351 -11.75 4.82 1.10
C GLY A 351 -12.89 5.26 2.03
N MET A 352 -13.27 6.54 1.99
CA MET A 352 -14.40 7.09 2.74
C MET A 352 -15.77 6.54 2.32
N SER A 353 -15.87 5.87 1.17
CA SER A 353 -17.12 5.22 0.69
C SER A 353 -17.23 3.75 1.10
N TRP A 354 -16.21 3.17 1.73
CA TRP A 354 -16.17 1.74 2.05
C TRP A 354 -17.06 1.41 3.24
N GLN A 355 -17.85 0.34 3.08
CA GLN A 355 -18.85 -0.04 4.06
C GLN A 355 -18.23 -0.82 5.20
N VAL A 356 -18.59 -0.40 6.42
CA VAL A 356 -18.18 -1.02 7.69
C VAL A 356 -19.40 -1.46 8.47
N GLN A 357 -19.33 -2.66 9.01
CA GLN A 357 -20.31 -3.20 9.94
C GLN A 357 -19.57 -3.99 11.03
N ASP A 358 -19.95 -3.78 12.29
CA ASP A 358 -19.40 -4.47 13.46
C ASP A 358 -17.85 -4.38 13.59
N GLY A 359 -17.24 -3.31 13.03
CA GLY A 359 -15.81 -3.09 13.06
C GLY A 359 -15.01 -3.76 11.94
N GLU A 360 -15.69 -4.39 10.99
CA GLU A 360 -15.10 -5.06 9.84
C GLU A 360 -15.65 -4.48 8.52
N PHE A 361 -14.88 -4.57 7.44
CA PHE A 361 -15.42 -4.26 6.12
C PHE A 361 -16.50 -5.23 5.70
N VAL A 362 -17.56 -4.73 5.11
CA VAL A 362 -18.62 -5.56 4.54
C VAL A 362 -18.07 -6.28 3.31
N ALA A 363 -18.06 -7.62 3.36
CA ALA A 363 -17.56 -8.43 2.27
C ALA A 363 -18.49 -8.39 1.07
N ALA A 364 -17.91 -8.19 -0.12
CA ALA A 364 -18.62 -8.31 -1.39
C ALA A 364 -18.42 -9.69 -2.02
N PRO A 365 -19.35 -10.15 -2.88
CA PRO A 365 -19.23 -11.44 -3.54
C PRO A 365 -18.01 -11.57 -4.46
N GLY A 366 -17.45 -10.44 -4.93
CA GLY A 366 -16.31 -10.38 -5.82
C GLY A 366 -16.25 -9.06 -6.61
N LEU A 367 -15.25 -8.94 -7.48
CA LEU A 367 -15.13 -7.80 -8.38
C LEU A 367 -16.29 -7.75 -9.38
N SER A 368 -16.76 -6.54 -9.71
CA SER A 368 -17.76 -6.35 -10.74
C SER A 368 -17.20 -6.71 -12.12
N ALA A 369 -18.08 -7.18 -13.02
CA ALA A 369 -17.69 -7.49 -14.40
C ALA A 369 -17.04 -6.28 -15.11
N THR A 370 -17.52 -5.08 -14.82
CA THR A 370 -16.96 -3.83 -15.37
C THR A 370 -15.55 -3.57 -14.86
N ALA A 371 -15.30 -3.80 -13.56
CA ALA A 371 -13.96 -3.64 -12.98
C ALA A 371 -12.97 -4.66 -13.56
N MET A 372 -13.39 -5.93 -13.66
CA MET A 372 -12.58 -6.99 -14.29
C MET A 372 -12.22 -6.65 -15.73
N PHE A 373 -13.19 -6.19 -16.53
CA PHE A 373 -12.96 -5.78 -17.90
C PHE A 373 -12.02 -4.58 -18.00
N ALA A 374 -12.26 -3.53 -17.21
CA ALA A 374 -11.41 -2.32 -17.19
C ALA A 374 -9.98 -2.66 -16.75
N GLY A 375 -9.82 -3.41 -15.65
CA GLY A 375 -8.52 -3.82 -15.13
C GLY A 375 -7.76 -4.68 -16.14
N SER A 376 -8.40 -5.68 -16.76
CA SER A 376 -7.76 -6.52 -17.79
C SER A 376 -7.37 -5.72 -19.03
N THR A 377 -8.20 -4.77 -19.46
CA THR A 377 -7.92 -3.92 -20.63
C THR A 377 -6.72 -3.02 -20.40
N VAL A 378 -6.67 -2.34 -19.23
CA VAL A 378 -5.56 -1.45 -18.89
C VAL A 378 -4.26 -2.25 -18.69
N ASN A 379 -4.34 -3.41 -18.00
CA ASN A 379 -3.17 -4.28 -17.82
C ASN A 379 -2.66 -4.81 -19.16
N ALA A 380 -3.54 -5.26 -20.06
CA ALA A 380 -3.17 -5.73 -21.40
C ALA A 380 -2.52 -4.61 -22.21
N TRP A 381 -3.04 -3.39 -22.14
CA TRP A 381 -2.45 -2.22 -22.78
C TRP A 381 -1.06 -1.92 -22.19
N MET A 382 -0.92 -1.87 -20.86
CA MET A 382 0.38 -1.64 -20.20
C MET A 382 1.42 -2.70 -20.55
N LEU A 383 1.04 -3.97 -20.69
CA LEU A 383 1.95 -5.05 -21.03
C LEU A 383 2.26 -5.12 -22.52
N GLY A 384 1.34 -4.65 -23.37
CA GLY A 384 1.46 -4.71 -24.85
C GLY A 384 2.34 -3.61 -25.44
N ILE A 385 2.73 -2.57 -24.70
CA ILE A 385 3.54 -1.45 -25.17
C ILE A 385 4.96 -1.54 -24.58
N ASP A 386 5.97 -1.24 -25.40
CA ASP A 386 7.35 -1.15 -24.94
C ASP A 386 7.49 -0.12 -23.78
N PRO A 387 8.30 -0.36 -22.75
CA PRO A 387 8.47 0.58 -21.64
C PRO A 387 8.90 1.99 -22.05
N ALA A 388 9.68 2.13 -23.13
CA ALA A 388 10.11 3.43 -23.64
C ALA A 388 8.94 4.20 -24.29
N ASP A 389 8.09 3.49 -25.05
CA ASP A 389 6.90 4.07 -25.66
C ASP A 389 5.84 4.43 -24.60
N ARG A 390 5.66 3.59 -23.57
CA ARG A 390 4.81 3.92 -22.43
C ARG A 390 5.23 5.23 -21.76
N ARG A 391 6.54 5.39 -21.49
CA ARG A 391 7.08 6.62 -20.93
C ARG A 391 6.73 7.83 -21.79
N LYS A 392 6.98 7.74 -23.09
CA LYS A 392 6.69 8.83 -24.03
C LYS A 392 5.22 9.25 -23.96
N VAL A 393 4.30 8.29 -24.00
CA VAL A 393 2.86 8.56 -23.94
C VAL A 393 2.48 9.24 -22.62
N ILE A 394 3.03 8.78 -21.48
CA ILE A 394 2.77 9.36 -20.17
C ILE A 394 3.33 10.79 -20.07
N ASP A 395 4.54 11.04 -20.60
CA ASP A 395 5.13 12.36 -20.65
C ASP A 395 4.28 13.32 -21.50
N GLU A 396 3.78 12.87 -22.66
CA GLU A 396 2.88 13.65 -23.53
C GLU A 396 1.54 13.96 -22.82
N LEU A 397 0.93 12.97 -22.15
CA LEU A 397 -0.30 13.19 -21.36
C LEU A 397 -0.08 14.24 -20.27
N TYR A 398 1.01 14.15 -19.54
CA TYR A 398 1.34 15.13 -18.51
C TYR A 398 1.48 16.55 -19.10
N VAL A 399 2.20 16.69 -20.21
CA VAL A 399 2.38 17.98 -20.89
C VAL A 399 1.01 18.53 -21.33
N ILE A 400 0.15 17.70 -21.93
CA ILE A 400 -1.19 18.13 -22.40
C ILE A 400 -2.03 18.66 -21.23
N PHE A 401 -2.11 17.92 -20.12
CA PHE A 401 -2.93 18.32 -18.97
C PHE A 401 -2.33 19.47 -18.15
N SER A 402 -1.01 19.66 -18.17
CA SER A 402 -0.33 20.78 -17.51
C SER A 402 -0.27 22.07 -18.35
N THR A 403 -0.49 21.98 -19.67
CA THR A 403 -0.43 23.13 -20.60
C THR A 403 -1.37 24.30 -20.20
N PRO A 404 -2.59 24.08 -19.66
CA PRO A 404 -3.43 25.18 -19.20
C PRO A 404 -2.90 25.91 -17.95
N GLY A 405 -1.84 25.40 -17.28
CA GLY A 405 -1.19 26.03 -16.13
C GLY A 405 -1.80 25.67 -14.77
N TYR A 406 -2.78 24.79 -14.72
CA TYR A 406 -3.37 24.28 -13.47
C TYR A 406 -2.53 23.15 -12.87
N ARG A 407 -2.55 23.02 -11.54
CA ARG A 407 -1.74 22.05 -10.81
C ARG A 407 -2.49 20.78 -10.43
N SER A 408 -3.81 20.80 -10.47
CA SER A 408 -4.65 19.67 -10.08
C SER A 408 -5.81 19.44 -11.05
N PHE A 409 -6.35 18.22 -11.05
CA PHE A 409 -7.58 17.92 -11.78
C PHE A 409 -8.80 18.65 -11.20
N GLY A 410 -8.79 19.01 -9.90
CA GLY A 410 -9.81 19.85 -9.28
C GLY A 410 -9.82 21.24 -9.89
N GLU A 411 -8.66 21.91 -9.96
CA GLU A 411 -8.51 23.22 -10.61
C GLU A 411 -8.89 23.17 -12.09
N LEU A 412 -8.47 22.10 -12.80
CA LEU A 412 -8.88 21.87 -14.19
C LEU A 412 -10.41 21.77 -14.33
N ALA A 413 -11.08 21.09 -13.40
CA ALA A 413 -12.53 20.93 -13.42
C ALA A 413 -13.27 22.25 -13.11
N GLU A 414 -12.76 23.05 -12.18
CA GLU A 414 -13.32 24.37 -11.85
C GLU A 414 -13.17 25.36 -13.01
N HIS A 415 -12.06 25.30 -13.75
CA HIS A 415 -11.76 26.19 -14.87
C HIS A 415 -11.88 25.49 -16.24
N TRP A 416 -12.75 24.46 -16.32
CA TRP A 416 -12.87 23.59 -17.46
C TRP A 416 -13.16 24.30 -18.79
N THR A 417 -13.98 25.34 -18.77
CA THR A 417 -14.34 26.11 -19.97
C THR A 417 -13.14 26.79 -20.65
N THR A 418 -12.13 27.16 -19.85
CA THR A 418 -10.88 27.77 -20.33
C THR A 418 -9.78 26.75 -20.59
N ALA A 419 -9.75 25.68 -19.83
CA ALA A 419 -8.76 24.62 -19.93
C ALA A 419 -8.97 23.72 -21.17
N LEU A 420 -10.23 23.33 -21.44
CA LEU A 420 -10.58 22.36 -22.48
C LEU A 420 -10.11 22.76 -23.89
N PRO A 421 -10.31 23.99 -24.38
CA PRO A 421 -9.79 24.39 -25.69
C PRO A 421 -8.27 24.24 -25.81
N VAL A 422 -7.55 24.56 -24.75
CA VAL A 422 -6.07 24.43 -24.68
C VAL A 422 -5.64 22.97 -24.71
N ILE A 423 -6.32 22.11 -23.95
CA ILE A 423 -6.09 20.65 -23.95
C ILE A 423 -6.37 20.05 -25.33
N ILE A 424 -7.46 20.43 -25.98
CA ILE A 424 -7.82 19.94 -27.33
C ILE A 424 -6.75 20.38 -28.35
N ASP A 425 -6.31 21.63 -28.32
CA ASP A 425 -5.27 22.11 -29.24
C ASP A 425 -3.93 21.38 -29.01
N ALA A 426 -3.53 21.20 -27.76
CA ALA A 426 -2.35 20.40 -27.43
C ALA A 426 -2.48 18.95 -27.91
N THR A 427 -3.63 18.31 -27.69
CA THR A 427 -3.91 16.93 -28.09
C THR A 427 -3.86 16.73 -29.62
N ARG A 428 -4.32 17.71 -30.41
CA ARG A 428 -4.27 17.63 -31.88
C ARG A 428 -2.87 17.54 -32.47
N LYS A 429 -1.86 17.98 -31.70
CA LYS A 429 -0.45 17.97 -32.08
C LYS A 429 0.24 16.63 -31.80
N THR A 430 -0.44 15.69 -31.12
CA THR A 430 0.10 14.38 -30.75
C THR A 430 -0.29 13.27 -31.71
N ASP A 431 0.25 12.06 -31.53
CA ASP A 431 -0.09 10.88 -32.32
C ASP A 431 -1.51 10.33 -32.00
N ARG A 432 -1.95 9.35 -32.81
CA ARG A 432 -3.30 8.80 -32.68
C ARG A 432 -3.53 8.03 -31.39
N GLU A 433 -2.50 7.41 -30.85
CA GLU A 433 -2.61 6.61 -29.62
C GLU A 433 -2.75 7.51 -28.40
N THR A 434 -1.91 8.53 -28.28
CA THR A 434 -2.00 9.58 -27.25
C THR A 434 -3.38 10.26 -27.29
N ARG A 435 -3.91 10.58 -28.49
CA ARG A 435 -5.27 11.16 -28.60
C ARG A 435 -6.35 10.25 -28.03
N ARG A 436 -6.29 8.93 -28.27
CA ARG A 436 -7.25 7.96 -27.70
C ARG A 436 -7.18 7.91 -26.19
N LEU A 437 -5.98 7.96 -25.62
CA LEU A 437 -5.78 7.95 -24.18
C LEU A 437 -6.28 9.23 -23.53
N VAL A 438 -5.99 10.39 -24.11
CA VAL A 438 -6.56 11.67 -23.65
C VAL A 438 -8.07 11.63 -23.65
N ALA A 439 -8.69 11.14 -24.74
CA ALA A 439 -10.14 11.00 -24.81
C ALA A 439 -10.69 10.07 -23.70
N GLY A 440 -9.99 8.98 -23.40
CA GLY A 440 -10.34 8.07 -22.30
C GLY A 440 -10.25 8.73 -20.92
N VAL A 441 -9.18 9.46 -20.66
CA VAL A 441 -9.01 10.22 -19.39
C VAL A 441 -10.09 11.29 -19.26
N LEU A 442 -10.34 12.06 -20.32
CA LEU A 442 -11.40 13.07 -20.34
C LEU A 442 -12.78 12.45 -20.10
N ALA A 443 -13.08 11.30 -20.69
CA ALA A 443 -14.34 10.59 -20.49
C ALA A 443 -14.52 10.04 -19.07
N ALA A 444 -13.42 9.76 -18.38
CA ALA A 444 -13.43 9.24 -17.00
C ALA A 444 -13.55 10.35 -15.93
N LEU A 445 -13.44 11.62 -16.30
CA LEU A 445 -13.64 12.73 -15.36
C LEU A 445 -15.06 12.68 -14.74
N PRO A 446 -15.21 13.01 -13.45
CA PRO A 446 -16.50 12.89 -12.77
C PRO A 446 -17.63 13.61 -13.49
N ALA A 447 -18.82 13.03 -13.50
CA ALA A 447 -20.03 13.62 -14.07
C ALA A 447 -20.35 15.03 -13.51
N THR A 448 -19.82 15.38 -12.34
CA THR A 448 -19.89 16.72 -11.75
C THR A 448 -19.10 17.75 -12.55
N ALA A 449 -17.97 17.38 -13.15
CA ALA A 449 -17.24 18.25 -14.09
C ALA A 449 -18.05 18.49 -15.38
N TRP A 450 -18.84 17.50 -15.80
CA TRP A 450 -19.68 17.56 -16.97
C TRP A 450 -21.06 18.24 -16.76
N ARG A 451 -21.58 18.27 -15.53
CA ARG A 451 -22.90 18.89 -15.24
C ARG A 451 -22.99 20.37 -15.58
N ASN A 452 -21.87 21.06 -15.57
CA ASN A 452 -21.79 22.49 -15.91
C ASN A 452 -21.56 22.73 -17.43
N LEU A 453 -21.48 21.66 -18.24
CA LEU A 453 -21.15 21.74 -19.67
C LEU A 453 -22.01 20.76 -20.50
N PRO A 454 -23.31 21.03 -20.72
CA PRO A 454 -24.24 20.07 -21.31
C PRO A 454 -23.97 19.65 -22.76
N GLN A 455 -22.98 20.22 -23.47
CA GLN A 455 -22.71 19.94 -24.87
C GLN A 455 -21.28 19.41 -25.16
N VAL A 456 -20.44 19.27 -24.17
CA VAL A 456 -19.00 18.99 -24.39
C VAL A 456 -18.64 17.54 -24.67
N PRO A 457 -19.27 16.48 -24.10
CA PRO A 457 -18.86 15.10 -24.36
C PRO A 457 -18.84 14.74 -25.82
N GLN A 458 -19.83 15.15 -26.61
CA GLN A 458 -19.91 14.83 -28.02
C GLN A 458 -18.91 15.64 -28.86
N LEU A 459 -18.77 16.94 -28.55
CA LEU A 459 -17.80 17.81 -29.22
C LEU A 459 -16.34 17.34 -29.03
N VAL A 460 -15.99 16.84 -27.83
CA VAL A 460 -14.66 16.30 -27.56
C VAL A 460 -14.42 15.00 -28.32
N ILE A 461 -15.40 14.09 -28.32
CA ILE A 461 -15.30 12.82 -29.05
C ILE A 461 -15.18 13.07 -30.58
N ASP A 462 -15.98 14.02 -31.07
CA ASP A 462 -15.97 14.34 -32.52
C ASP A 462 -14.73 15.13 -32.93
N SER A 463 -14.10 15.88 -32.04
CA SER A 463 -12.86 16.64 -32.35
C SER A 463 -11.58 15.79 -32.22
N LEU A 464 -11.65 14.62 -31.58
CA LEU A 464 -10.54 13.68 -31.39
C LEU A 464 -10.60 12.48 -32.36
N ARG A 465 -11.67 12.36 -33.14
CA ARG A 465 -11.78 11.43 -34.29
C ARG A 465 -11.12 12.00 -35.54
#